data_71ae3f927a1f97c1d4fecbb1b476c15d
#
_entry.id   71ae3f927a1f97c1d4fecbb1b476c15d
#
_cell.length_a   1.000
_cell.length_b   1.000
_cell.length_c   1.000
_cell.angle_alpha   90.00
_cell.angle_beta   90.00
_cell.angle_gamma   90.00
#
_symmetry.space_group_name_H-M   'P 1'
#
loop_
_entity.id
_entity.type
_entity.pdbx_description
1 polymer ?
#
loop_
_entity_poly.entity_id
_entity_poly.type
_entity_poly.pdbx_seq_one_letter_code
_entity_poly.pdbx_strand_id
1 'polypeptide(L)'
;MSWALISDSSCNLRDWQPTAPHTTFAFAPLKIRVGEREFIDDLSLDVHELNCAVQAETNASSSACPSVGEWAELFKLADKTICMPISEGVSGSYNAAATARDMVLAEEPDRNIHLVNSRAAGGKMDLIFLLFDRYLASNPDVSFEDACAYFDSLEQNSKILFSLCNYENLAKAGRIPKAAGVIANKLNIRILGTASEAGKIELVGHTRGEKKMLNKIIDTMEAEGFTGGEVVIDHVENEAGAQALASRIVERWPGSKTIIMPCNGLDSYYAEMHGLIIGYGMGVASGK
;
A
#
# COMPACT_ATOMS: atom_id res chain seq x y z
N MET A 1 12.24 11.61 -22.81
CA MET A 1 12.58 11.54 -21.38
C MET A 1 11.89 10.33 -20.77
N SER A 2 12.60 9.58 -19.94
CA SER A 2 12.08 8.37 -19.28
C SER A 2 11.50 8.68 -17.90
N TRP A 3 10.53 7.86 -17.47
CA TRP A 3 9.93 7.93 -16.15
C TRP A 3 10.26 6.69 -15.33
N ALA A 4 10.50 6.89 -14.05
CA ALA A 4 10.52 5.81 -13.05
C ALA A 4 9.42 6.06 -11.99
N LEU A 5 8.54 5.10 -11.83
CA LEU A 5 7.58 5.02 -10.75
C LEU A 5 8.17 4.10 -9.69
N ILE A 6 8.45 4.65 -8.52
CA ILE A 6 9.24 3.94 -7.49
C ILE A 6 8.45 3.85 -6.20
N SER A 7 8.45 2.67 -5.60
CA SER A 7 7.89 2.42 -4.28
C SER A 7 8.83 1.57 -3.43
N ASP A 8 8.36 1.10 -2.30
CA ASP A 8 8.88 -0.08 -1.62
C ASP A 8 7.90 -1.25 -1.74
N SER A 9 8.25 -2.40 -1.21
CA SER A 9 7.43 -3.62 -1.35
C SER A 9 6.11 -3.63 -0.57
N SER A 10 5.75 -2.52 0.09
CA SER A 10 4.39 -2.29 0.58
C SER A 10 3.39 -1.87 -0.51
N CYS A 11 3.86 -1.63 -1.72
CA CYS A 11 3.03 -1.53 -2.92
C CYS A 11 2.94 -2.92 -3.54
N ASN A 12 1.73 -3.44 -3.72
CA ASN A 12 1.53 -4.82 -4.16
C ASN A 12 1.60 -5.03 -5.68
N LEU A 13 1.94 -3.99 -6.45
CA LEU A 13 2.19 -4.02 -7.89
C LEU A 13 3.53 -4.72 -8.24
N ARG A 14 3.71 -5.95 -7.79
CA ARG A 14 5.01 -6.65 -7.70
C ARG A 14 5.74 -6.79 -9.05
N ASP A 15 5.06 -7.29 -10.06
CA ASP A 15 5.56 -7.54 -11.41
C ASP A 15 4.83 -6.72 -12.48
N TRP A 16 4.16 -5.67 -12.02
CA TRP A 16 3.41 -4.79 -12.89
C TRP A 16 4.29 -4.04 -13.88
N GLN A 17 3.81 -3.96 -15.12
CA GLN A 17 4.46 -3.20 -16.16
C GLN A 17 3.59 -1.99 -16.52
N PRO A 18 4.09 -0.75 -16.34
CA PRO A 18 3.39 0.46 -16.76
C PRO A 18 3.02 0.44 -18.24
N THR A 19 1.86 1.00 -18.56
CA THR A 19 1.38 1.13 -19.93
C THR A 19 1.85 2.42 -20.60
N ALA A 20 2.24 3.43 -19.81
CA ALA A 20 2.77 4.70 -20.31
C ALA A 20 4.12 4.47 -21.01
N PRO A 21 4.34 5.08 -22.20
CA PRO A 21 5.59 4.92 -22.93
C PRO A 21 6.82 5.37 -22.12
N HIS A 22 7.91 4.64 -22.24
CA HIS A 22 9.18 4.94 -21.57
C HIS A 22 9.08 5.07 -20.05
N THR A 23 8.14 4.34 -19.45
CA THR A 23 7.91 4.32 -18.01
C THR A 23 8.26 2.95 -17.46
N THR A 24 8.94 2.92 -16.32
CA THR A 24 9.27 1.70 -15.58
C THR A 24 8.72 1.78 -14.16
N PHE A 25 8.32 0.65 -13.59
CA PHE A 25 8.03 0.52 -12.18
C PHE A 25 9.14 -0.27 -11.50
N ALA A 26 9.57 0.19 -10.33
CA ALA A 26 10.55 -0.52 -9.51
C ALA A 26 10.26 -0.28 -8.02
N PHE A 27 10.70 -1.20 -7.18
CA PHE A 27 10.51 -1.06 -5.74
C PHE A 27 11.74 -1.52 -4.95
N ALA A 28 11.94 -0.89 -3.79
CA ALA A 28 12.94 -1.28 -2.80
C ALA A 28 12.35 -2.36 -1.88
N PRO A 29 12.95 -3.56 -1.76
CA PRO A 29 12.41 -4.63 -0.95
C PRO A 29 12.59 -4.35 0.54
N LEU A 30 11.52 -4.49 1.33
CA LEU A 30 11.63 -4.59 2.78
C LEU A 30 12.12 -5.98 3.17
N LYS A 31 12.64 -6.10 4.38
CA LYS A 31 13.12 -7.38 4.93
C LYS A 31 12.26 -7.76 6.12
N ILE A 32 11.87 -9.02 6.19
CA ILE A 32 11.00 -9.56 7.24
C ILE A 32 11.76 -10.68 7.94
N ARG A 33 11.93 -10.54 9.25
CA ARG A 33 12.57 -11.56 10.09
C ARG A 33 11.53 -12.29 10.91
N VAL A 34 11.46 -13.60 10.74
CA VAL A 34 10.56 -14.49 11.47
C VAL A 34 11.40 -15.55 12.17
N GLY A 35 11.55 -15.41 13.48
CA GLY A 35 12.53 -16.19 14.25
C GLY A 35 13.96 -15.94 13.77
N GLU A 36 14.64 -17.00 13.33
CA GLU A 36 16.00 -16.92 12.78
C GLU A 36 16.03 -16.78 11.24
N ARG A 37 14.87 -16.86 10.58
CA ARG A 37 14.76 -16.75 9.12
C ARG A 37 14.58 -15.28 8.71
N GLU A 38 15.26 -14.90 7.63
CA GLU A 38 15.06 -13.63 6.96
C GLU A 38 14.44 -13.86 5.58
N PHE A 39 13.39 -13.10 5.30
CA PHE A 39 12.69 -13.06 4.02
C PHE A 39 12.89 -11.68 3.40
N ILE A 40 13.36 -11.64 2.17
CA ILE A 40 13.47 -10.41 1.39
C ILE A 40 12.20 -10.31 0.54
N ASP A 41 11.48 -9.20 0.68
CA ASP A 41 10.21 -8.99 -0.02
C ASP A 41 10.42 -8.51 -1.46
N ASP A 42 11.12 -9.33 -2.24
CA ASP A 42 11.39 -9.12 -3.67
C ASP A 42 10.57 -10.08 -4.56
N LEU A 43 10.83 -10.07 -5.87
CA LEU A 43 10.11 -10.91 -6.83
C LEU A 43 10.28 -12.42 -6.59
N SER A 44 11.30 -12.84 -5.86
CA SER A 44 11.58 -14.25 -5.60
C SER A 44 10.89 -14.80 -4.35
N LEU A 45 10.32 -13.92 -3.51
CA LEU A 45 9.68 -14.33 -2.26
C LEU A 45 8.46 -15.23 -2.51
N ASP A 46 8.45 -16.39 -1.90
CA ASP A 46 7.22 -17.19 -1.72
C ASP A 46 6.44 -16.63 -0.51
N VAL A 47 5.40 -15.84 -0.82
CA VAL A 47 4.56 -15.21 0.21
C VAL A 47 3.78 -16.26 1.03
N HIS A 48 3.41 -17.40 0.43
CA HIS A 48 2.76 -18.46 1.18
C HIS A 48 3.70 -19.10 2.21
N GLU A 49 4.97 -19.32 1.84
CA GLU A 49 5.99 -19.81 2.77
C GLU A 49 6.22 -18.82 3.92
N LEU A 50 6.28 -17.51 3.64
CA LEU A 50 6.34 -16.47 4.66
C LEU A 50 5.13 -16.54 5.60
N ASN A 51 3.91 -16.61 5.06
CA ASN A 51 2.68 -16.68 5.86
C ASN A 51 2.67 -17.91 6.77
N CYS A 52 3.08 -19.07 6.27
CA CYS A 52 3.23 -20.29 7.09
C CYS A 52 4.27 -20.10 8.20
N ALA A 53 5.41 -19.47 7.91
CA ALA A 53 6.42 -19.19 8.91
C ALA A 53 5.92 -18.24 9.99
N VAL A 54 5.21 -17.16 9.61
CA VAL A 54 4.60 -16.20 10.55
C VAL A 54 3.59 -16.87 11.47
N GLN A 55 2.74 -17.75 10.93
CA GLN A 55 1.75 -18.48 11.74
C GLN A 55 2.38 -19.46 12.73
N ALA A 56 3.50 -20.07 12.36
CA ALA A 56 4.20 -21.05 13.22
C ALA A 56 5.08 -20.37 14.29
N GLU A 57 5.44 -19.10 14.13
CA GLU A 57 6.38 -18.41 15.00
C GLU A 57 5.67 -17.83 16.22
N THR A 58 6.13 -18.22 17.40
CA THR A 58 5.59 -17.73 18.67
C THR A 58 6.45 -16.63 19.32
N ASN A 59 7.69 -16.48 18.85
CA ASN A 59 8.65 -15.50 19.35
C ASN A 59 8.57 -14.17 18.60
N ALA A 60 9.60 -13.34 18.76
CA ALA A 60 9.65 -12.04 18.13
C ALA A 60 9.90 -12.17 16.61
N SER A 61 9.11 -11.44 15.85
CA SER A 61 9.33 -11.16 14.43
C SER A 61 9.45 -9.65 14.22
N SER A 62 10.07 -9.23 13.14
CA SER A 62 10.30 -7.81 12.85
C SER A 62 10.41 -7.55 11.35
N SER A 63 10.29 -6.30 10.96
CA SER A 63 10.64 -5.87 9.61
C SER A 63 11.67 -4.76 9.63
N ALA A 64 12.44 -4.63 8.54
CA ALA A 64 13.37 -3.56 8.30
C ALA A 64 13.07 -2.88 6.97
N CYS A 65 13.13 -1.53 6.95
CA CYS A 65 12.99 -0.77 5.72
C CYS A 65 14.21 -0.92 4.82
N PRO A 66 14.09 -0.61 3.52
CA PRO A 66 15.22 -0.57 2.60
C PRO A 66 16.26 0.43 3.06
N SER A 67 17.51 0.17 2.74
CA SER A 67 18.63 1.06 3.02
C SER A 67 18.63 2.29 2.12
N VAL A 68 19.32 3.35 2.54
CA VAL A 68 19.55 4.55 1.72
C VAL A 68 20.20 4.22 0.39
N GLY A 69 21.15 3.25 0.37
CA GLY A 69 21.81 2.81 -0.86
C GLY A 69 20.85 2.13 -1.86
N GLU A 70 19.95 1.27 -1.39
CA GLU A 70 18.95 0.63 -2.25
C GLU A 70 18.02 1.70 -2.89
N TRP A 71 17.61 2.71 -2.15
CA TRP A 71 16.84 3.84 -2.68
C TRP A 71 17.64 4.69 -3.68
N ALA A 72 18.92 4.98 -3.38
CA ALA A 72 19.76 5.79 -4.27
C ALA A 72 19.94 5.17 -5.66
N GLU A 73 20.08 3.84 -5.73
CA GLU A 73 20.15 3.14 -7.02
C GLU A 73 18.85 3.22 -7.81
N LEU A 74 17.69 3.17 -7.13
CA LEU A 74 16.39 3.33 -7.81
C LEU A 74 16.21 4.74 -8.38
N PHE A 75 16.66 5.78 -7.68
CA PHE A 75 16.57 7.16 -8.17
C PHE A 75 17.42 7.46 -9.41
N LYS A 76 18.30 6.55 -9.79
CA LYS A 76 19.13 6.67 -11.00
C LYS A 76 18.52 6.01 -12.24
N LEU A 77 17.38 5.31 -12.11
CA LEU A 77 16.79 4.51 -13.18
C LEU A 77 16.24 5.33 -14.37
N ALA A 78 15.85 6.59 -14.16
CA ALA A 78 15.24 7.42 -15.21
C ALA A 78 15.53 8.92 -15.02
N ASP A 79 15.18 9.72 -16.02
CA ASP A 79 15.34 11.18 -16.01
C ASP A 79 14.36 11.86 -15.03
N LYS A 80 13.14 11.30 -14.94
CA LYS A 80 12.04 11.79 -14.11
C LYS A 80 11.56 10.67 -13.19
N THR A 81 11.51 10.93 -11.90
CA THR A 81 11.14 9.93 -10.89
C THR A 81 10.01 10.43 -10.00
N ILE A 82 8.96 9.62 -9.89
CA ILE A 82 7.94 9.75 -8.85
C ILE A 82 8.15 8.61 -7.86
N CYS A 83 8.38 8.95 -6.60
CA CYS A 83 8.64 7.99 -5.54
C CYS A 83 7.61 8.12 -4.42
N MET A 84 6.97 7.00 -4.06
CA MET A 84 5.99 6.94 -2.98
C MET A 84 6.21 5.69 -2.13
N PRO A 85 7.01 5.78 -1.05
CA PRO A 85 7.17 4.70 -0.06
C PRO A 85 5.95 4.54 0.84
N ILE A 86 5.90 3.46 1.60
CA ILE A 86 4.99 3.30 2.74
C ILE A 86 5.02 4.53 3.64
N SER A 87 3.90 4.78 4.31
CA SER A 87 3.74 5.91 5.23
C SER A 87 4.90 6.08 6.21
N GLU A 88 5.40 7.32 6.32
CA GLU A 88 6.40 7.70 7.33
C GLU A 88 5.90 7.51 8.77
N GLY A 89 4.58 7.53 8.96
CA GLY A 89 3.95 7.35 10.25
C GLY A 89 4.11 5.93 10.84
N VAL A 90 4.48 4.94 10.01
CA VAL A 90 4.62 3.53 10.41
C VAL A 90 5.96 2.90 10.06
N SER A 91 6.76 3.50 9.18
CA SER A 91 8.04 2.94 8.71
C SER A 91 9.11 4.02 8.51
N GLY A 92 10.38 3.63 8.67
CA GLY A 92 11.53 4.45 8.33
C GLY A 92 11.82 4.56 6.82
N SER A 93 11.06 3.88 5.98
CA SER A 93 11.28 3.79 4.53
C SER A 93 11.28 5.16 3.84
N TYR A 94 10.28 5.99 4.14
CA TYR A 94 10.20 7.36 3.63
C TYR A 94 11.45 8.19 3.97
N ASN A 95 11.91 8.14 5.22
CA ASN A 95 13.09 8.90 5.65
C ASN A 95 14.37 8.38 4.98
N ALA A 96 14.48 7.06 4.75
CA ALA A 96 15.60 6.49 3.99
C ALA A 96 15.57 6.96 2.53
N ALA A 97 14.40 6.96 1.89
CA ALA A 97 14.20 7.48 0.54
C ALA A 97 14.52 8.99 0.45
N ALA A 98 14.09 9.79 1.43
CA ALA A 98 14.39 11.23 1.49
C ALA A 98 15.90 11.49 1.57
N THR A 99 16.59 10.75 2.43
CA THR A 99 18.05 10.84 2.56
C THR A 99 18.75 10.45 1.24
N ALA A 100 18.28 9.37 0.60
CA ALA A 100 18.84 8.93 -0.68
C ALA A 100 18.61 9.96 -1.79
N ARG A 101 17.41 10.56 -1.87
CA ARG A 101 17.10 11.64 -2.81
C ARG A 101 18.06 12.80 -2.64
N ASP A 102 18.27 13.27 -1.39
CA ASP A 102 19.12 14.42 -1.11
C ASP A 102 20.59 14.12 -1.46
N MET A 103 21.06 12.89 -1.24
CA MET A 103 22.39 12.45 -1.67
C MET A 103 22.52 12.44 -3.20
N VAL A 104 21.54 11.89 -3.93
CA VAL A 104 21.57 11.84 -5.39
C VAL A 104 21.52 13.25 -5.98
N LEU A 105 20.67 14.15 -5.44
CA LEU A 105 20.57 15.53 -5.91
C LEU A 105 21.83 16.37 -5.57
N ALA A 106 22.59 16.01 -4.54
CA ALA A 106 23.88 16.66 -4.26
C ALA A 106 24.94 16.29 -5.31
N GLU A 107 24.87 15.07 -5.90
CA GLU A 107 25.77 14.61 -6.94
C GLU A 107 25.26 14.99 -8.36
N GLU A 108 23.95 14.96 -8.56
CA GLU A 108 23.26 15.19 -9.84
C GLU A 108 22.10 16.20 -9.65
N PRO A 109 22.38 17.52 -9.54
CA PRO A 109 21.36 18.54 -9.20
C PRO A 109 20.21 18.68 -10.21
N ASP A 110 20.45 18.31 -11.46
CA ASP A 110 19.47 18.43 -12.55
C ASP A 110 18.47 17.26 -12.63
N ARG A 111 18.57 16.27 -11.74
CA ARG A 111 17.60 15.17 -11.70
C ARG A 111 16.25 15.63 -11.20
N ASN A 112 15.21 15.08 -11.81
CA ASN A 112 13.84 15.32 -11.44
C ASN A 112 13.33 14.20 -10.51
N ILE A 113 13.33 14.41 -9.21
CA ILE A 113 12.86 13.42 -8.22
C ILE A 113 11.79 14.05 -7.34
N HIS A 114 10.56 13.52 -7.43
CA HIS A 114 9.44 13.87 -6.57
C HIS A 114 9.16 12.75 -5.58
N LEU A 115 9.26 13.03 -4.30
CA LEU A 115 9.05 12.08 -3.21
C LEU A 115 7.80 12.46 -2.44
N VAL A 116 6.85 11.53 -2.37
CA VAL A 116 5.53 11.72 -1.74
C VAL A 116 5.35 10.75 -0.57
N ASN A 117 4.89 11.25 0.57
CA ASN A 117 4.47 10.39 1.67
C ASN A 117 3.10 9.78 1.35
N SER A 118 3.02 8.47 1.19
CA SER A 118 1.76 7.80 0.85
C SER A 118 0.68 7.93 1.91
N ARG A 119 1.07 8.09 3.16
CA ARG A 119 0.18 7.94 4.33
C ARG A 119 -0.64 6.64 4.28
N ALA A 120 -0.06 5.58 3.71
CA ALA A 120 -0.72 4.32 3.42
C ALA A 120 0.28 3.14 3.32
N ALA A 121 -0.27 1.97 3.04
CA ALA A 121 0.36 0.77 2.50
C ALA A 121 -0.65 0.11 1.55
N GLY A 122 -0.21 -0.78 0.67
CA GLY A 122 -1.08 -1.59 -0.20
C GLY A 122 -2.04 -0.79 -1.06
N GLY A 123 -3.27 -1.22 -1.11
CA GLY A 123 -4.29 -0.83 -2.08
C GLY A 123 -4.41 0.65 -2.42
N LYS A 124 -4.17 1.58 -1.47
CA LYS A 124 -4.14 3.01 -1.82
C LYS A 124 -2.94 3.36 -2.70
N MET A 125 -1.77 2.78 -2.39
CA MET A 125 -0.56 3.03 -3.16
C MET A 125 -0.70 2.44 -4.57
N ASP A 126 -1.21 1.22 -4.65
CA ASP A 126 -1.45 0.51 -5.91
C ASP A 126 -2.42 1.29 -6.80
N LEU A 127 -3.54 1.75 -6.23
CA LEU A 127 -4.52 2.56 -6.94
C LEU A 127 -3.89 3.84 -7.52
N ILE A 128 -3.09 4.56 -6.72
CA ILE A 128 -2.47 5.82 -7.14
C ILE A 128 -1.51 5.57 -8.32
N PHE A 129 -0.65 4.54 -8.25
CA PHE A 129 0.25 4.23 -9.36
C PHE A 129 -0.50 3.80 -10.61
N LEU A 130 -1.56 2.99 -10.50
CA LEU A 130 -2.38 2.60 -11.64
C LEU A 130 -3.10 3.79 -12.30
N LEU A 131 -3.61 4.73 -11.50
CA LEU A 131 -4.24 5.96 -12.00
C LEU A 131 -3.21 6.87 -12.66
N PHE A 132 -2.04 7.01 -12.05
CA PHE A 132 -0.98 7.87 -12.56
C PHE A 132 -0.37 7.34 -13.88
N ASP A 133 -0.20 6.03 -14.01
CA ASP A 133 0.25 5.42 -15.27
C ASP A 133 -0.69 5.76 -16.43
N ARG A 134 -2.01 5.63 -16.21
CA ARG A 134 -3.01 6.00 -17.22
C ARG A 134 -2.97 7.50 -17.54
N TYR A 135 -2.72 8.33 -16.56
CA TYR A 135 -2.54 9.76 -16.78
C TYR A 135 -1.31 10.03 -17.66
N LEU A 136 -0.16 9.44 -17.37
CA LEU A 136 1.04 9.56 -18.17
C LEU A 136 0.82 9.03 -19.60
N ALA A 137 0.16 7.88 -19.75
CA ALA A 137 -0.16 7.31 -21.07
C ALA A 137 -1.05 8.22 -21.92
N SER A 138 -1.96 8.96 -21.28
CA SER A 138 -2.87 9.90 -21.94
C SER A 138 -2.25 11.28 -22.18
N ASN A 139 -1.15 11.61 -21.50
CA ASN A 139 -0.47 12.91 -21.55
C ASN A 139 1.05 12.74 -21.75
N PRO A 140 1.50 12.23 -22.91
CA PRO A 140 2.91 11.87 -23.12
C PRO A 140 3.88 13.07 -23.05
N ASP A 141 3.38 14.27 -23.28
CA ASP A 141 4.16 15.53 -23.27
C ASP A 141 4.01 16.32 -21.97
N VAL A 142 3.44 15.71 -20.90
CA VAL A 142 3.24 16.38 -19.61
C VAL A 142 4.56 16.86 -19.01
N SER A 143 4.55 18.08 -18.46
CA SER A 143 5.71 18.60 -17.72
C SER A 143 5.93 17.78 -16.45
N PHE A 144 7.15 17.86 -15.88
CA PHE A 144 7.42 17.19 -14.62
C PHE A 144 6.57 17.78 -13.49
N GLU A 145 6.47 19.09 -13.46
CA GLU A 145 5.73 19.85 -12.46
C GLU A 145 4.22 19.53 -12.48
N ASP A 146 3.61 19.48 -13.67
CA ASP A 146 2.18 19.14 -13.79
C ASP A 146 1.92 17.67 -13.41
N ALA A 147 2.84 16.77 -13.74
CA ALA A 147 2.75 15.37 -13.36
C ALA A 147 2.87 15.21 -11.83
N CYS A 148 3.79 15.93 -11.18
CA CYS A 148 3.90 15.94 -9.72
C CYS A 148 2.62 16.46 -9.06
N ALA A 149 2.08 17.59 -9.54
CA ALA A 149 0.84 18.16 -9.02
C ALA A 149 -0.35 17.19 -9.15
N TYR A 150 -0.43 16.49 -10.29
CA TYR A 150 -1.47 15.48 -10.48
C TYR A 150 -1.29 14.29 -9.53
N PHE A 151 -0.05 13.78 -9.35
CA PHE A 151 0.25 12.71 -8.42
C PHE A 151 -0.10 13.07 -6.98
N ASP A 152 0.26 14.29 -6.55
CA ASP A 152 -0.10 14.80 -5.23
C ASP A 152 -1.62 14.89 -5.05
N SER A 153 -2.35 15.27 -6.12
CA SER A 153 -3.81 15.30 -6.08
C SER A 153 -4.42 13.91 -5.94
N LEU A 154 -3.83 12.89 -6.55
CA LEU A 154 -4.26 11.50 -6.39
C LEU A 154 -4.05 11.03 -4.93
N GLU A 155 -2.90 11.35 -4.34
CA GLU A 155 -2.59 10.99 -2.96
C GLU A 155 -3.58 11.64 -1.98
N GLN A 156 -3.88 12.94 -2.14
CA GLN A 156 -4.81 13.68 -1.29
C GLN A 156 -6.26 13.21 -1.43
N ASN A 157 -6.67 12.77 -2.62
CA ASN A 157 -8.01 12.33 -2.92
C ASN A 157 -8.18 10.80 -2.91
N SER A 158 -7.24 10.08 -2.34
CA SER A 158 -7.35 8.63 -2.14
C SER A 158 -7.32 8.28 -0.66
N LYS A 159 -8.05 7.23 -0.29
CA LYS A 159 -8.15 6.74 1.08
C LYS A 159 -7.78 5.27 1.19
N ILE A 160 -7.48 4.86 2.41
CA ILE A 160 -7.20 3.48 2.78
C ILE A 160 -8.14 3.03 3.89
N LEU A 161 -8.65 1.80 3.74
CA LEU A 161 -9.22 1.02 4.83
C LEU A 161 -8.50 -0.33 4.90
N PHE A 162 -8.42 -0.91 6.06
CA PHE A 162 -7.93 -2.28 6.21
C PHE A 162 -8.77 -3.06 7.22
N SER A 163 -9.01 -4.33 6.93
CA SER A 163 -9.75 -5.25 7.79
C SER A 163 -8.86 -6.39 8.22
N LEU A 164 -8.58 -6.52 9.51
CA LEU A 164 -7.67 -7.51 10.07
C LEU A 164 -8.41 -8.51 10.95
N CYS A 165 -7.99 -9.78 10.85
CA CYS A 165 -8.44 -10.87 11.74
C CYS A 165 -7.53 -11.04 12.93
N ASN A 166 -6.25 -10.78 12.72
CA ASN A 166 -5.20 -10.76 13.71
C ASN A 166 -4.35 -9.48 13.49
N TYR A 167 -3.68 -9.00 14.50
CA TYR A 167 -2.84 -7.80 14.46
C TYR A 167 -1.73 -7.87 15.53
N GLU A 168 -1.34 -9.10 15.86
CA GLU A 168 -0.25 -9.32 16.81
C GLU A 168 1.06 -8.70 16.34
N ASN A 169 1.37 -8.84 15.05
CA ASN A 169 2.61 -8.30 14.48
C ASN A 169 2.62 -6.78 14.52
N LEU A 170 1.50 -6.12 14.25
CA LEU A 170 1.36 -4.66 14.42
C LEU A 170 1.54 -4.23 15.87
N ALA A 171 0.98 -4.98 16.83
CA ALA A 171 1.10 -4.68 18.26
C ALA A 171 2.53 -4.94 18.79
N LYS A 172 3.16 -6.06 18.38
CA LYS A 172 4.55 -6.40 18.71
C LYS A 172 5.52 -5.36 18.15
N ALA A 173 5.28 -4.90 16.93
CA ALA A 173 6.08 -3.86 16.30
C ALA A 173 5.81 -2.43 16.83
N GLY A 174 4.81 -2.24 17.70
CA GLY A 174 4.47 -0.94 18.27
C GLY A 174 3.78 0.03 17.29
N ARG A 175 3.18 -0.48 16.20
CA ARG A 175 2.43 0.32 15.21
C ARG A 175 0.99 0.57 15.63
N ILE A 176 0.49 -0.24 16.59
CA ILE A 176 -0.78 -0.01 17.28
C ILE A 176 -0.56 -0.14 18.81
N PRO A 177 -1.41 0.48 19.64
CA PRO A 177 -1.33 0.31 21.10
C PRO A 177 -1.46 -1.16 21.52
N LYS A 178 -0.62 -1.63 22.44
CA LYS A 178 -0.64 -3.02 22.96
C LYS A 178 -2.00 -3.42 23.50
N ALA A 179 -2.75 -2.48 24.07
CA ALA A 179 -4.11 -2.72 24.57
C ALA A 179 -5.09 -3.14 23.44
N ALA A 180 -4.87 -2.72 22.20
CA ALA A 180 -5.66 -3.18 21.06
C ALA A 180 -5.42 -4.68 20.78
N GLY A 181 -4.20 -5.19 21.00
CA GLY A 181 -3.84 -6.60 20.85
C GLY A 181 -4.61 -7.56 21.76
N VAL A 182 -5.09 -7.09 22.93
CA VAL A 182 -5.89 -7.91 23.87
C VAL A 182 -7.29 -8.24 23.32
N ILE A 183 -7.80 -7.45 22.38
CA ILE A 183 -9.11 -7.69 21.74
C ILE A 183 -9.00 -8.79 20.65
N ALA A 184 -7.81 -9.01 20.08
CA ALA A 184 -7.55 -9.95 19.00
C ALA A 184 -7.84 -11.42 19.36
N ASN A 185 -7.60 -11.80 20.60
CA ASN A 185 -7.77 -13.18 21.06
C ASN A 185 -9.23 -13.61 21.26
N LYS A 186 -10.21 -12.78 20.86
CA LYS A 186 -11.63 -13.17 20.91
C LYS A 186 -12.04 -13.75 19.56
N LEU A 187 -12.53 -14.96 19.61
CA LEU A 187 -12.96 -15.76 18.46
C LEU A 187 -13.77 -14.93 17.44
N ASN A 188 -13.28 -14.87 16.20
CA ASN A 188 -13.96 -14.27 15.05
C ASN A 188 -14.21 -12.74 15.14
N ILE A 189 -13.37 -11.97 15.87
CA ILE A 189 -13.41 -10.51 15.84
C ILE A 189 -12.52 -10.05 14.68
N ARG A 190 -13.06 -9.12 13.88
CA ARG A 190 -12.32 -8.39 12.85
C ARG A 190 -12.27 -6.91 13.22
N ILE A 191 -11.12 -6.30 13.01
CA ILE A 191 -10.90 -4.87 13.20
C ILE A 191 -10.96 -4.18 11.84
N LEU A 192 -11.59 -3.01 11.80
CA LEU A 192 -11.50 -2.04 10.72
C LEU A 192 -10.61 -0.88 11.16
N GLY A 193 -9.65 -0.55 10.33
CA GLY A 193 -8.78 0.59 10.54
C GLY A 193 -8.57 1.39 9.27
N THR A 194 -7.95 2.54 9.45
CA THR A 194 -7.56 3.50 8.40
C THR A 194 -6.22 4.15 8.75
N ALA A 195 -5.74 5.05 7.92
CA ALA A 195 -4.63 5.93 8.25
C ALA A 195 -5.15 7.28 8.77
N SER A 196 -4.53 7.79 9.84
CA SER A 196 -4.74 9.17 10.29
C SER A 196 -4.11 10.17 9.31
N GLU A 197 -4.35 11.46 9.48
CA GLU A 197 -3.70 12.53 8.70
C GLU A 197 -2.17 12.47 8.79
N ALA A 198 -1.62 12.00 9.91
CA ALA A 198 -0.18 11.79 10.09
C ALA A 198 0.31 10.44 9.53
N GLY A 199 -0.53 9.69 8.81
CA GLY A 199 -0.18 8.41 8.24
C GLY A 199 0.02 7.27 9.26
N LYS A 200 -0.44 7.45 10.50
CA LYS A 200 -0.42 6.40 11.53
C LYS A 200 -1.66 5.54 11.46
N ILE A 201 -1.56 4.32 11.94
CA ILE A 201 -2.71 3.41 12.03
C ILE A 201 -3.73 3.96 13.02
N GLU A 202 -4.98 4.08 12.56
CA GLU A 202 -6.13 4.49 13.34
C GLU A 202 -7.24 3.44 13.26
N LEU A 203 -7.84 3.11 14.42
CA LEU A 203 -8.90 2.11 14.48
C LEU A 203 -10.26 2.77 14.31
N VAL A 204 -11.00 2.37 13.29
CA VAL A 204 -12.37 2.82 12.99
C VAL A 204 -13.41 2.02 13.79
N GLY A 205 -13.13 0.75 14.07
CA GLY A 205 -14.00 -0.08 14.87
C GLY A 205 -13.77 -1.58 14.68
N HIS A 206 -14.72 -2.38 15.16
CA HIS A 206 -14.64 -3.83 15.05
C HIS A 206 -16.03 -4.45 14.80
N THR A 207 -16.02 -5.68 14.29
CA THR A 207 -17.23 -6.49 14.13
C THR A 207 -16.95 -7.95 14.48
N ARG A 208 -18.01 -8.75 14.63
CA ARG A 208 -17.89 -10.19 14.72
C ARG A 208 -18.28 -10.84 13.40
N GLY A 209 -17.34 -11.53 12.79
CA GLY A 209 -17.52 -12.24 11.52
C GLY A 209 -17.33 -11.36 10.29
N GLU A 210 -16.94 -12.02 9.19
CA GLU A 210 -16.56 -11.36 7.94
C GLU A 210 -17.72 -10.61 7.28
N LYS A 211 -18.89 -11.24 7.18
CA LYS A 211 -20.07 -10.63 6.54
C LYS A 211 -20.42 -9.26 7.13
N LYS A 212 -20.34 -9.12 8.47
CA LYS A 212 -20.58 -7.84 9.15
C LYS A 212 -19.46 -6.86 8.90
N MET A 213 -18.22 -7.34 8.80
CA MET A 213 -17.08 -6.49 8.49
C MET A 213 -17.19 -5.91 7.08
N LEU A 214 -17.54 -6.73 6.08
CA LEU A 214 -17.72 -6.25 4.71
C LEU A 214 -18.82 -5.17 4.63
N ASN A 215 -19.92 -5.32 5.36
CA ASN A 215 -20.95 -4.26 5.43
C ASN A 215 -20.38 -2.98 6.09
N LYS A 216 -19.64 -3.13 7.19
CA LYS A 216 -19.02 -1.98 7.88
C LYS A 216 -18.03 -1.24 6.98
N ILE A 217 -17.27 -1.94 6.12
CA ILE A 217 -16.41 -1.31 5.12
C ILE A 217 -17.24 -0.44 4.18
N ILE A 218 -18.31 -0.98 3.60
CA ILE A 218 -19.22 -0.23 2.71
C ILE A 218 -19.81 1.00 3.41
N ASP A 219 -20.34 0.82 4.62
CA ASP A 219 -20.92 1.92 5.42
C ASP A 219 -19.87 3.01 5.72
N THR A 220 -18.61 2.61 5.96
CA THR A 220 -17.51 3.55 6.21
C THR A 220 -17.13 4.30 4.94
N MET A 221 -16.97 3.62 3.81
CA MET A 221 -16.70 4.26 2.51
C MET A 221 -17.78 5.29 2.15
N GLU A 222 -19.05 4.94 2.38
CA GLU A 222 -20.19 5.86 2.16
C GLU A 222 -20.15 7.07 3.10
N ALA A 223 -19.91 6.84 4.39
CA ALA A 223 -19.82 7.91 5.39
C ALA A 223 -18.64 8.86 5.12
N GLU A 224 -17.59 8.37 4.49
CA GLU A 224 -16.44 9.16 4.05
C GLU A 224 -16.69 9.88 2.71
N GLY A 225 -17.84 9.68 2.08
CA GLY A 225 -18.25 10.37 0.85
C GLY A 225 -17.85 9.66 -0.43
N PHE A 226 -17.50 8.37 -0.41
CA PHE A 226 -17.28 7.61 -1.63
C PHE A 226 -18.59 7.44 -2.41
N THR A 227 -18.58 7.85 -3.67
CA THR A 227 -19.74 7.84 -4.57
C THR A 227 -19.59 6.88 -5.75
N GLY A 228 -18.56 6.06 -5.73
CA GLY A 228 -18.17 5.17 -6.81
C GLY A 228 -16.84 5.59 -7.44
N GLY A 229 -16.25 4.69 -8.19
CA GLY A 229 -14.94 4.87 -8.82
C GLY A 229 -14.11 3.59 -8.83
N GLU A 230 -12.81 3.73 -8.85
CA GLU A 230 -11.91 2.59 -8.81
C GLU A 230 -11.49 2.25 -7.37
N VAL A 231 -11.45 0.97 -7.09
CA VAL A 231 -11.10 0.41 -5.78
C VAL A 231 -10.12 -0.73 -5.99
N VAL A 232 -9.00 -0.69 -5.29
CA VAL A 232 -8.06 -1.81 -5.18
C VAL A 232 -8.30 -2.53 -3.87
N ILE A 233 -8.36 -3.85 -3.91
CA ILE A 233 -8.59 -4.72 -2.76
C ILE A 233 -7.47 -5.74 -2.72
N ASP A 234 -6.51 -5.53 -1.83
CA ASP A 234 -5.46 -6.51 -1.58
C ASP A 234 -5.89 -7.48 -0.49
N HIS A 235 -5.42 -8.71 -0.59
CA HIS A 235 -5.80 -9.75 0.37
C HIS A 235 -4.63 -10.65 0.76
N VAL A 236 -4.63 -11.11 2.00
CA VAL A 236 -3.73 -12.15 2.48
C VAL A 236 -4.46 -13.49 2.47
N GLU A 237 -4.24 -14.28 1.42
CA GLU A 237 -4.89 -15.60 1.20
C GLU A 237 -6.42 -15.57 1.46
N ASN A 238 -7.08 -14.47 1.05
CA ASN A 238 -8.52 -14.24 1.26
C ASN A 238 -9.23 -13.74 -0.01
N GLU A 239 -8.95 -14.36 -1.14
CA GLU A 239 -9.55 -13.99 -2.42
C GLU A 239 -11.08 -14.01 -2.37
N ALA A 240 -11.68 -15.01 -1.71
CA ALA A 240 -13.14 -15.11 -1.57
C ALA A 240 -13.73 -13.90 -0.80
N GLY A 241 -13.07 -13.44 0.25
CA GLY A 241 -13.45 -12.24 0.99
C GLY A 241 -13.32 -10.96 0.16
N ALA A 242 -12.24 -10.85 -0.63
CA ALA A 242 -12.03 -9.74 -1.55
C ALA A 242 -13.11 -9.71 -2.65
N GLN A 243 -13.43 -10.84 -3.26
CA GLN A 243 -14.52 -10.97 -4.25
C GLN A 243 -15.90 -10.62 -3.66
N ALA A 244 -16.16 -11.05 -2.43
CA ALA A 244 -17.41 -10.70 -1.74
C ALA A 244 -17.50 -9.20 -1.42
N LEU A 245 -16.38 -8.53 -1.13
CA LEU A 245 -16.32 -7.08 -0.97
C LEU A 245 -16.53 -6.37 -2.32
N ALA A 246 -15.82 -6.79 -3.36
CA ALA A 246 -15.94 -6.24 -4.70
C ALA A 246 -17.38 -6.29 -5.21
N SER A 247 -18.08 -7.41 -5.01
CA SER A 247 -19.49 -7.56 -5.37
C SER A 247 -20.37 -6.55 -4.68
N ARG A 248 -20.15 -6.27 -3.38
CA ARG A 248 -20.92 -5.29 -2.61
C ARG A 248 -20.63 -3.85 -3.05
N ILE A 249 -19.37 -3.56 -3.41
CA ILE A 249 -18.98 -2.24 -3.95
C ILE A 249 -19.74 -1.97 -5.24
N VAL A 250 -19.74 -2.93 -6.18
CA VAL A 250 -20.46 -2.79 -7.46
C VAL A 250 -21.97 -2.72 -7.28
N GLU A 251 -22.53 -3.49 -6.33
CA GLU A 251 -23.96 -3.43 -5.97
C GLU A 251 -24.34 -2.05 -5.40
N ARG A 252 -23.51 -1.51 -4.49
CA ARG A 252 -23.78 -0.22 -3.83
C ARG A 252 -23.52 0.98 -4.73
N TRP A 253 -22.49 0.90 -5.58
CA TRP A 253 -22.09 1.94 -6.53
C TRP A 253 -21.92 1.34 -7.92
N PRO A 254 -23.02 1.22 -8.69
CA PRO A 254 -22.96 0.68 -10.05
C PRO A 254 -22.00 1.47 -10.95
N GLY A 255 -21.16 0.76 -11.70
CA GLY A 255 -20.10 1.34 -12.53
C GLY A 255 -18.74 1.47 -11.84
N SER A 256 -18.65 1.20 -10.55
CA SER A 256 -17.35 1.08 -9.89
C SER A 256 -16.53 -0.08 -10.48
N LYS A 257 -15.22 0.12 -10.56
CA LYS A 257 -14.26 -0.90 -10.98
C LYS A 257 -13.47 -1.38 -9.77
N THR A 258 -13.36 -2.68 -9.63
CA THR A 258 -12.57 -3.29 -8.55
C THR A 258 -11.41 -4.09 -9.13
N ILE A 259 -10.23 -3.92 -8.54
CA ILE A 259 -9.02 -4.67 -8.84
C ILE A 259 -8.70 -5.47 -7.57
N ILE A 260 -8.51 -6.77 -7.71
CA ILE A 260 -8.18 -7.66 -6.58
C ILE A 260 -6.78 -8.20 -6.80
N MET A 261 -5.94 -8.10 -5.77
CA MET A 261 -4.55 -8.55 -5.81
C MET A 261 -4.16 -9.28 -4.52
N PRO A 262 -3.24 -10.25 -4.57
CA PRO A 262 -2.62 -10.77 -3.36
C PRO A 262 -1.67 -9.73 -2.76
N CYS A 263 -1.59 -9.67 -1.43
CA CYS A 263 -0.58 -8.89 -0.74
C CYS A 263 0.82 -9.45 -0.99
N ASN A 264 1.81 -8.56 -1.09
CA ASN A 264 3.23 -8.90 -1.00
C ASN A 264 3.65 -9.28 0.43
N GLY A 265 4.94 -9.54 0.66
CA GLY A 265 5.43 -10.04 1.93
C GLY A 265 5.18 -9.13 3.11
N LEU A 266 5.48 -7.82 2.98
CA LEU A 266 5.31 -6.88 4.09
C LEU A 266 3.85 -6.75 4.52
N ASP A 267 2.96 -6.55 3.55
CA ASP A 267 1.54 -6.40 3.83
C ASP A 267 0.93 -7.70 4.34
N SER A 268 1.36 -8.86 3.81
CA SER A 268 0.97 -10.17 4.36
C SER A 268 1.43 -10.36 5.80
N TYR A 269 2.66 -9.93 6.13
CA TYR A 269 3.21 -10.03 7.47
C TYR A 269 2.41 -9.22 8.50
N TYR A 270 1.97 -8.01 8.13
CA TYR A 270 1.26 -7.12 9.05
C TYR A 270 -0.25 -7.27 9.04
N ALA A 271 -0.85 -7.56 7.88
CA ALA A 271 -2.29 -7.79 7.79
C ALA A 271 -2.69 -9.22 8.21
N GLU A 272 -1.71 -10.12 8.22
CA GLU A 272 -1.87 -11.52 8.62
C GLU A 272 -2.98 -12.25 7.83
N MET A 273 -3.16 -13.54 8.07
CA MET A 273 -4.11 -14.36 7.31
C MET A 273 -5.53 -13.78 7.33
N HIS A 274 -6.15 -13.78 6.17
CA HIS A 274 -7.49 -13.25 5.89
C HIS A 274 -7.63 -11.73 6.02
N GLY A 275 -6.51 -10.98 6.11
CA GLY A 275 -6.49 -9.53 6.01
C GLY A 275 -6.96 -9.01 4.65
N LEU A 276 -7.55 -7.82 4.64
CA LEU A 276 -7.88 -7.05 3.43
C LEU A 276 -7.33 -5.64 3.60
N ILE A 277 -6.71 -5.09 2.54
CA ILE A 277 -6.26 -3.70 2.46
C ILE A 277 -6.95 -3.07 1.25
N ILE A 278 -7.67 -1.98 1.45
CA ILE A 278 -8.56 -1.41 0.45
C ILE A 278 -8.14 0.03 0.16
N GLY A 279 -7.80 0.33 -1.09
CA GLY A 279 -7.56 1.68 -1.58
C GLY A 279 -8.71 2.15 -2.48
N TYR A 280 -9.19 3.37 -2.28
CA TYR A 280 -10.26 3.95 -3.11
C TYR A 280 -10.07 5.45 -3.29
N GLY A 281 -10.42 5.93 -4.49
CA GLY A 281 -10.30 7.34 -4.86
C GLY A 281 -11.59 8.11 -4.58
N MET A 282 -11.47 9.31 -4.00
CA MET A 282 -12.56 10.22 -3.72
C MET A 282 -12.79 11.15 -4.90
N GLY A 283 -13.71 10.78 -5.81
CA GLY A 283 -14.14 11.68 -6.88
C GLY A 283 -13.11 11.96 -7.99
N VAL A 284 -12.06 11.17 -8.08
CA VAL A 284 -11.17 11.20 -9.25
C VAL A 284 -11.91 10.50 -10.38
N ALA A 285 -12.58 11.28 -11.22
CA ALA A 285 -13.21 10.76 -12.43
C ALA A 285 -12.13 10.05 -13.25
N SER A 286 -12.32 8.74 -13.49
CA SER A 286 -11.54 8.03 -14.49
C SER A 286 -11.62 8.87 -15.78
N GLY A 287 -10.49 9.44 -16.22
CA GLY A 287 -10.41 10.21 -17.43
C GLY A 287 -11.11 9.45 -18.57
N LYS A 288 -12.03 10.13 -19.25
CA LYS A 288 -12.73 9.59 -20.41
C LYS A 288 -11.75 9.42 -21.56
#